data_d7c57729e9e93bc03015d941fdad95a1
#
_entry.id   d7c57729e9e93bc03015d941fdad95a1
#
_cell.length_a   1.000
_cell.length_b   1.000
_cell.length_c   1.000
_cell.angle_alpha   90.00
_cell.angle_beta   90.00
_cell.angle_gamma   90.00
#
_symmetry.space_group_name_H-M   'P 1'
#
loop_
_entity.id
_entity.type
_entity.pdbx_description
1 polymer ?
#
loop_
_entity_poly.entity_id
_entity_poly.type
_entity_poly.pdbx_seq_one_letter_code
_entity_poly.pdbx_strand_id
1 'polypeptide(L)'
;MDGTTLLISCEEGEEEYDEKDLLKYHTVLETIEEPEDLTLSTLRAFEKKYRPERVIIEYNPLWGVNKLRAMEMPPGWGICQEIVIIDGGSYEIYRNNMQSVFTEMVQDADMVIFNRCKTSMSLANYRRGLKVVNPACDISFEDENGDLIEEYAQPDGYHL
;
A
#
# COMPACT_ATOMS: atom_id res chain seq x y z
N MET A 1 9.01 -24.72 0.82
CA MET A 1 7.67 -24.79 0.21
C MET A 1 7.14 -23.37 0.10
N ASP A 2 7.02 -22.88 -1.09
CA ASP A 2 6.47 -21.54 -1.29
C ASP A 2 4.97 -21.62 -1.19
N GLY A 3 4.42 -21.13 -0.09
CA GLY A 3 2.99 -21.14 0.14
C GLY A 3 2.23 -20.20 -0.80
N THR A 4 0.91 -20.35 -0.82
CA THR A 4 0.03 -19.54 -1.65
C THR A 4 -0.11 -18.13 -1.06
N THR A 5 0.03 -17.12 -1.91
CA THR A 5 -0.31 -15.74 -1.62
C THR A 5 -1.69 -15.42 -2.21
N LEU A 6 -2.57 -14.88 -1.39
CA LEU A 6 -3.85 -14.32 -1.86
C LEU A 6 -3.69 -12.81 -2.02
N LEU A 7 -3.91 -12.33 -3.25
CA LEU A 7 -3.96 -10.90 -3.56
C LEU A 7 -5.41 -10.50 -3.74
N ILE A 8 -5.90 -9.61 -2.87
CA ILE A 8 -7.24 -9.04 -2.94
C ILE A 8 -7.11 -7.63 -3.50
N SER A 9 -7.57 -7.42 -4.72
CA SER A 9 -7.58 -6.11 -5.35
C SER A 9 -8.91 -5.40 -5.12
N CYS A 10 -8.86 -4.26 -4.46
CA CYS A 10 -10.02 -3.40 -4.18
C CYS A 10 -9.95 -2.08 -4.97
N GLU A 11 -9.00 -1.95 -5.86
CA GLU A 11 -8.78 -0.74 -6.64
C GLU A 11 -8.60 -1.09 -8.12
N GLU A 12 -9.26 -0.36 -9.00
CA GLU A 12 -8.99 -0.44 -10.42
C GLU A 12 -7.70 0.33 -10.73
N GLY A 13 -6.62 -0.42 -10.98
CA GLY A 13 -5.36 0.14 -11.44
C GLY A 13 -5.36 0.42 -12.95
N GLU A 14 -4.43 1.24 -13.41
CA GLU A 14 -4.20 1.47 -14.83
C GLU A 14 -3.61 0.24 -15.53
N GLU A 15 -2.96 -0.65 -14.76
CA GLU A 15 -2.32 -1.87 -15.26
C GLU A 15 -3.00 -3.10 -14.67
N GLU A 16 -3.26 -4.08 -15.54
CA GLU A 16 -3.74 -5.39 -15.13
C GLU A 16 -2.57 -6.28 -14.64
N TYR A 17 -2.86 -7.15 -13.69
CA TYR A 17 -1.87 -8.16 -13.27
C TYR A 17 -1.63 -9.20 -14.35
N ASP A 18 -0.36 -9.48 -14.65
CA ASP A 18 0.02 -10.53 -15.60
C ASP A 18 -0.18 -11.91 -14.95
N GLU A 19 -0.95 -12.77 -15.62
CA GLU A 19 -1.20 -14.14 -15.17
C GLU A 19 0.09 -14.94 -14.98
N LYS A 20 1.12 -14.71 -15.81
CA LYS A 20 2.42 -15.39 -15.69
C LYS A 20 3.15 -14.99 -14.41
N ASP A 21 3.08 -13.72 -14.05
CA ASP A 21 3.69 -13.25 -12.82
C ASP A 21 2.94 -13.78 -11.58
N LEU A 22 1.62 -13.83 -11.64
CA LEU A 22 0.82 -14.43 -10.56
C LEU A 22 1.19 -15.91 -10.36
N LEU A 23 1.31 -16.67 -11.44
CA LEU A 23 1.73 -18.07 -11.37
C LEU A 23 3.15 -18.23 -10.85
N LYS A 24 4.07 -17.40 -11.32
CA LYS A 24 5.48 -17.42 -10.89
C LYS A 24 5.63 -17.23 -9.38
N TYR A 25 4.80 -16.38 -8.79
CA TYR A 25 4.84 -16.07 -7.36
C TYR A 25 3.79 -16.84 -6.54
N HIS A 26 3.20 -17.89 -7.08
CA HIS A 26 2.16 -18.70 -6.43
C HIS A 26 1.04 -17.82 -5.84
N THR A 27 0.61 -16.83 -6.60
CA THR A 27 -0.37 -15.84 -6.17
C THR A 27 -1.70 -16.08 -6.87
N VAL A 28 -2.77 -16.08 -6.09
CA VAL A 28 -4.15 -16.07 -6.58
C VAL A 28 -4.74 -14.67 -6.42
N LEU A 29 -5.47 -14.22 -7.42
CA LEU A 29 -6.10 -12.90 -7.45
C LEU A 29 -7.61 -13.02 -7.22
N GLU A 30 -8.12 -12.25 -6.28
CA GLU A 30 -9.54 -11.98 -6.11
C GLU A 30 -9.77 -10.47 -6.20
N THR A 31 -10.88 -10.07 -6.80
CA THR A 31 -11.24 -8.66 -6.97
C THR A 31 -12.50 -8.34 -6.19
N ILE A 32 -12.51 -7.25 -5.44
CA ILE A 32 -13.66 -6.70 -4.75
C ILE A 32 -13.89 -5.30 -5.28
N GLU A 33 -14.99 -5.10 -6.02
CA GLU A 33 -15.29 -3.85 -6.70
C GLU A 33 -16.02 -2.85 -5.81
N GLU A 34 -16.81 -3.35 -4.87
CA GLU A 34 -17.65 -2.52 -3.99
C GLU A 34 -17.24 -2.65 -2.52
N PRO A 35 -17.17 -1.54 -1.77
CA PRO A 35 -16.76 -1.59 -0.37
C PRO A 35 -17.68 -2.46 0.50
N GLU A 36 -18.95 -2.57 0.16
CA GLU A 36 -19.92 -3.41 0.86
C GLU A 36 -19.62 -4.90 0.77
N ASP A 37 -18.87 -5.31 -0.26
CA ASP A 37 -18.51 -6.71 -0.51
C ASP A 37 -17.26 -7.13 0.26
N LEU A 38 -16.49 -6.19 0.78
CA LEU A 38 -15.35 -6.48 1.65
C LEU A 38 -15.85 -6.71 3.08
N THR A 39 -16.16 -7.95 3.40
CA THR A 39 -16.73 -8.37 4.68
C THR A 39 -15.95 -9.53 5.29
N LEU A 40 -16.12 -9.75 6.58
CA LEU A 40 -15.58 -10.95 7.25
C LEU A 40 -16.03 -12.24 6.56
N SER A 41 -17.29 -12.30 6.14
CA SER A 41 -17.83 -13.47 5.44
C SER A 41 -17.10 -13.74 4.12
N THR A 42 -16.83 -12.71 3.34
CA THR A 42 -16.07 -12.80 2.09
C THR A 42 -14.64 -13.28 2.35
N LEU A 43 -13.97 -12.71 3.35
CA LEU A 43 -12.59 -13.09 3.69
C LEU A 43 -12.51 -14.53 4.25
N ARG A 44 -13.51 -14.98 5.02
CA ARG A 44 -13.60 -16.37 5.48
C ARG A 44 -13.79 -17.34 4.30
N ALA A 45 -14.58 -16.96 3.31
CA ALA A 45 -14.74 -17.76 2.10
C ALA A 45 -13.43 -17.92 1.34
N PHE A 46 -12.64 -16.85 1.23
CA PHE A 46 -11.32 -16.90 0.61
C PHE A 46 -10.34 -17.76 1.42
N GLU A 47 -10.33 -17.62 2.74
CA GLU A 47 -9.50 -18.46 3.62
C GLU A 47 -9.81 -19.94 3.41
N LYS A 48 -11.09 -20.30 3.39
CA LYS A 48 -11.52 -21.69 3.18
C LYS A 48 -11.12 -22.24 1.80
N LYS A 49 -11.24 -21.38 0.77
CA LYS A 49 -10.94 -21.77 -0.63
C LYS A 49 -9.46 -21.93 -0.90
N TYR A 50 -8.65 -21.00 -0.42
CA TYR A 50 -7.24 -20.88 -0.82
C TYR A 50 -6.27 -21.29 0.28
N ARG A 51 -6.65 -21.20 1.54
CA ARG A 51 -5.76 -21.42 2.71
C ARG A 51 -4.41 -20.73 2.54
N PRO A 52 -4.39 -19.40 2.31
CA PRO A 52 -3.17 -18.69 1.97
C PRO A 52 -2.24 -18.59 3.18
N GLU A 53 -0.94 -18.64 2.92
CA GLU A 53 0.09 -18.33 3.93
C GLU A 53 0.29 -16.81 4.08
N ARG A 54 0.01 -16.07 3.01
CA ARG A 54 0.13 -14.61 2.96
C ARG A 54 -1.09 -14.03 2.27
N VAL A 55 -1.55 -12.91 2.79
CA VAL A 55 -2.61 -12.11 2.18
C VAL A 55 -2.11 -10.70 1.95
N ILE A 56 -2.32 -10.20 0.73
CA ILE A 56 -2.07 -8.82 0.37
C ILE A 56 -3.39 -8.20 -0.03
N ILE A 57 -3.77 -7.10 0.62
CA ILE A 57 -4.95 -6.32 0.25
C ILE A 57 -4.49 -5.02 -0.38
N GLU A 58 -4.75 -4.87 -1.68
CA GLU A 58 -4.60 -3.62 -2.39
C GLU A 58 -5.88 -2.81 -2.18
N TYR A 59 -5.86 -2.01 -1.12
CA TYR A 59 -7.05 -1.35 -0.62
C TYR A 59 -7.27 0.00 -1.30
N ASN A 60 -8.52 0.30 -1.61
CA ASN A 60 -8.91 1.61 -2.12
C ASN A 60 -9.00 2.61 -0.96
N PRO A 61 -8.12 3.61 -0.89
CA PRO A 61 -8.10 4.55 0.23
C PRO A 61 -9.36 5.41 0.33
N LEU A 62 -10.12 5.56 -0.76
CA LEU A 62 -11.40 6.28 -0.75
C LEU A 62 -12.49 5.55 0.03
N TRP A 63 -12.32 4.24 0.27
CA TRP A 63 -13.24 3.47 1.11
C TRP A 63 -13.04 3.72 2.61
N GLY A 64 -11.94 4.37 2.98
CA GLY A 64 -11.58 4.67 4.36
C GLY A 64 -10.68 3.60 5.00
N VAL A 65 -9.41 3.94 5.19
CA VAL A 65 -8.40 3.00 5.73
C VAL A 65 -8.73 2.58 7.15
N ASN A 66 -9.31 3.47 7.96
CA ASN A 66 -9.72 3.14 9.33
C ASN A 66 -10.80 2.06 9.39
N LYS A 67 -11.65 1.96 8.36
CA LYS A 67 -12.64 0.88 8.27
C LYS A 67 -11.97 -0.47 8.12
N LEU A 68 -10.91 -0.55 7.31
CA LEU A 68 -10.13 -1.80 7.15
C LEU A 68 -9.42 -2.17 8.46
N ARG A 69 -8.83 -1.20 9.13
CA ARG A 69 -8.14 -1.41 10.42
C ARG A 69 -9.08 -1.92 11.51
N ALA A 70 -10.30 -1.42 11.52
CA ALA A 70 -11.33 -1.78 12.51
C ALA A 70 -12.11 -3.06 12.16
N MET A 71 -11.95 -3.58 10.93
CA MET A 71 -12.70 -4.73 10.47
C MET A 71 -12.26 -6.00 11.17
N GLU A 72 -13.25 -6.83 11.57
CA GLU A 72 -12.97 -8.16 12.09
C GLU A 72 -12.39 -9.04 10.99
N MET A 73 -11.27 -9.71 11.29
CA MET A 73 -10.55 -10.56 10.37
C MET A 73 -10.83 -12.05 10.64
N PRO A 74 -10.67 -12.93 9.63
CA PRO A 74 -10.73 -14.37 9.87
C PRO A 74 -9.72 -14.81 10.94
N PRO A 75 -9.98 -15.90 11.67
CA PRO A 75 -9.05 -16.43 12.65
C PRO A 75 -7.65 -16.67 12.05
N GLY A 76 -6.63 -16.17 12.72
CA GLY A 76 -5.24 -16.27 12.27
C GLY A 76 -4.77 -15.14 11.33
N TRP A 77 -5.68 -14.28 10.89
CA TRP A 77 -5.32 -13.10 10.11
C TRP A 77 -5.06 -11.89 11.01
N GLY A 78 -4.08 -11.10 10.63
CA GLY A 78 -3.78 -9.83 11.27
C GLY A 78 -3.05 -8.92 10.29
N ILE A 79 -3.28 -7.62 10.39
CA ILE A 79 -2.54 -6.63 9.61
C ILE A 79 -1.17 -6.48 10.25
N CYS A 80 -0.13 -6.96 9.59
CA CYS A 80 1.25 -6.88 10.10
C CYS A 80 2.09 -5.80 9.42
N GLN A 81 1.66 -5.28 8.29
CA GLN A 81 2.35 -4.20 7.60
C GLN A 81 1.39 -3.37 6.76
N GLU A 82 1.51 -2.05 6.84
CA GLU A 82 0.79 -1.11 6.01
C GLU A 82 1.77 -0.31 5.16
N ILE A 83 1.65 -0.44 3.84
CA ILE A 83 2.48 0.27 2.86
C ILE A 83 1.58 1.19 2.05
N VAL A 84 1.98 2.46 1.94
CA VAL A 84 1.31 3.46 1.12
C VAL A 84 2.19 3.79 -0.08
N ILE A 85 1.60 3.75 -1.27
CA ILE A 85 2.28 4.14 -2.51
C ILE A 85 1.66 5.44 -3.01
N ILE A 86 2.49 6.45 -3.21
CA ILE A 86 2.09 7.78 -3.65
C ILE A 86 2.82 8.12 -4.95
N ASP A 87 2.08 8.47 -5.99
CA ASP A 87 2.67 9.02 -7.22
C ASP A 87 3.36 10.36 -6.92
N GLY A 88 4.66 10.42 -7.22
CA GLY A 88 5.46 11.62 -6.94
C GLY A 88 4.97 12.86 -7.66
N GLY A 89 4.40 12.72 -8.86
CA GLY A 89 3.82 13.83 -9.63
C GLY A 89 2.49 14.35 -9.10
N SER A 90 1.76 13.52 -8.35
CA SER A 90 0.43 13.83 -7.82
C SER A 90 0.44 14.21 -6.33
N TYR A 91 1.57 14.06 -5.65
CA TYR A 91 1.67 14.20 -4.19
C TYR A 91 1.14 15.53 -3.67
N GLU A 92 1.55 16.65 -4.24
CA GLU A 92 1.14 17.97 -3.76
C GLU A 92 -0.35 18.22 -3.95
N ILE A 93 -0.89 17.77 -5.09
CA ILE A 93 -2.32 17.88 -5.40
C ILE A 93 -3.11 17.03 -4.41
N TYR A 94 -2.68 15.81 -4.16
CA TYR A 94 -3.32 14.88 -3.26
C TYR A 94 -3.32 15.39 -1.82
N ARG A 95 -2.18 15.87 -1.35
CA ARG A 95 -2.01 16.46 -0.02
C ARG A 95 -2.89 17.69 0.19
N ASN A 96 -3.00 18.58 -0.82
CA ASN A 96 -3.73 19.83 -0.70
C ASN A 96 -5.24 19.66 -0.87
N ASN A 97 -5.68 18.78 -1.76
CA ASN A 97 -7.10 18.64 -2.11
C ASN A 97 -7.81 17.50 -1.38
N MET A 98 -7.06 16.51 -0.89
CA MET A 98 -7.60 15.32 -0.22
C MET A 98 -6.94 15.11 1.15
N GLN A 99 -6.77 16.18 1.91
CA GLN A 99 -6.00 16.20 3.15
C GLN A 99 -6.47 15.17 4.18
N SER A 100 -7.77 15.00 4.36
CA SER A 100 -8.30 14.03 5.33
C SER A 100 -8.01 12.58 4.92
N VAL A 101 -8.18 12.26 3.65
CA VAL A 101 -7.87 10.93 3.11
C VAL A 101 -6.38 10.67 3.19
N PHE A 102 -5.57 11.64 2.81
CA PHE A 102 -4.12 11.57 2.88
C PHE A 102 -3.63 11.32 4.31
N THR A 103 -4.11 12.10 5.28
CA THR A 103 -3.74 11.97 6.68
C THR A 103 -4.13 10.61 7.25
N GLU A 104 -5.36 10.16 7.00
CA GLU A 104 -5.84 8.85 7.44
C GLU A 104 -5.00 7.70 6.88
N MET A 105 -4.62 7.81 5.61
CA MET A 105 -3.81 6.80 4.93
C MET A 105 -2.38 6.72 5.47
N VAL A 106 -1.77 7.86 5.74
CA VAL A 106 -0.33 7.98 6.05
C VAL A 106 -0.02 7.90 7.54
N GLN A 107 -0.91 8.37 8.42
CA GLN A 107 -0.58 8.58 9.84
C GLN A 107 -0.13 7.32 10.58
N ASP A 108 -0.58 6.15 10.20
CA ASP A 108 -0.25 4.87 10.84
C ASP A 108 0.45 3.89 9.87
N ALA A 109 0.88 4.37 8.70
CA ALA A 109 1.61 3.55 7.75
C ALA A 109 2.99 3.17 8.29
N ASP A 110 3.43 1.95 8.02
CA ASP A 110 4.78 1.50 8.35
C ASP A 110 5.79 2.04 7.34
N MET A 111 5.38 2.14 6.08
CA MET A 111 6.23 2.58 4.98
C MET A 111 5.43 3.39 3.97
N VAL A 112 6.04 4.42 3.42
CA VAL A 112 5.53 5.19 2.29
C VAL A 112 6.53 5.13 1.15
N ILE A 113 6.06 4.74 -0.02
CA ILE A 113 6.85 4.70 -1.24
C ILE A 113 6.33 5.76 -2.20
N PHE A 114 7.17 6.72 -2.54
CA PHE A 114 6.88 7.66 -3.63
C PHE A 114 7.41 7.06 -4.92
N ASN A 115 6.53 6.70 -5.83
CA ASN A 115 6.92 6.17 -7.13
C ASN A 115 6.85 7.22 -8.24
N ARG A 116 7.36 6.88 -9.41
CA ARG A 116 7.38 7.77 -10.59
C ARG A 116 7.97 9.16 -10.30
N CYS A 117 8.97 9.20 -9.45
CA CYS A 117 9.65 10.46 -9.11
C CYS A 117 10.56 10.92 -10.23
N LYS A 118 10.58 12.23 -10.46
CA LYS A 118 11.47 12.90 -11.41
C LYS A 118 12.55 13.66 -10.66
N THR A 119 13.70 13.84 -11.29
CA THR A 119 14.84 14.59 -10.71
C THR A 119 14.52 16.07 -10.45
N SER A 120 13.50 16.62 -11.12
CA SER A 120 13.01 17.99 -10.91
C SER A 120 12.18 18.18 -9.64
N MET A 121 11.77 17.09 -8.99
CA MET A 121 10.94 17.11 -7.78
C MET A 121 11.78 17.37 -6.53
N SER A 122 11.21 18.11 -5.59
CA SER A 122 11.85 18.38 -4.29
C SER A 122 11.56 17.24 -3.30
N LEU A 123 12.23 16.09 -3.48
CA LEU A 123 12.00 14.88 -2.68
C LEU A 123 12.30 15.08 -1.20
N ALA A 124 13.28 15.93 -0.86
CA ALA A 124 13.57 16.28 0.52
C ALA A 124 12.38 16.99 1.20
N ASN A 125 11.65 17.82 0.45
CA ASN A 125 10.43 18.46 0.96
C ASN A 125 9.28 17.47 1.11
N TYR A 126 9.15 16.48 0.23
CA TYR A 126 8.18 15.40 0.35
C TYR A 126 8.41 14.60 1.64
N ARG A 127 9.66 14.23 1.90
CA ARG A 127 10.06 13.55 3.13
C ARG A 127 9.70 14.37 4.37
N ARG A 128 10.06 15.63 4.40
CA ARG A 128 9.76 16.51 5.54
C ARG A 128 8.26 16.64 5.79
N GLY A 129 7.49 16.87 4.74
CA GLY A 129 6.04 16.98 4.85
C GLY A 129 5.38 15.72 5.36
N LEU A 130 5.84 14.56 4.93
CA LEU A 130 5.34 13.28 5.38
C LEU A 130 5.70 13.00 6.84
N LYS A 131 6.92 13.31 7.24
CA LYS A 131 7.40 13.13 8.62
C LYS A 131 6.69 14.00 9.64
N VAL A 132 6.07 15.11 9.24
CA VAL A 132 5.19 15.90 10.11
C VAL A 132 3.95 15.10 10.49
N VAL A 133 3.40 14.33 9.55
CA VAL A 133 2.20 13.52 9.76
C VAL A 133 2.52 12.20 10.47
N ASN A 134 3.60 11.55 10.05
CA ASN A 134 4.03 10.26 10.60
C ASN A 134 5.55 10.22 10.74
N PRO A 135 6.10 10.62 11.89
CA PRO A 135 7.55 10.66 12.10
C PRO A 135 8.21 9.29 12.15
N ALA A 136 7.46 8.23 12.38
CA ALA A 136 8.00 6.87 12.54
C ALA A 136 8.05 6.04 11.26
N CYS A 137 7.40 6.48 10.17
CA CYS A 137 7.35 5.68 8.95
C CYS A 137 8.67 5.70 8.18
N ASP A 138 8.96 4.58 7.54
CA ASP A 138 10.02 4.50 6.54
C ASP A 138 9.55 5.13 5.22
N ILE A 139 10.45 5.83 4.56
CA ILE A 139 10.15 6.50 3.29
C ILE A 139 11.16 6.09 2.25
N SER A 140 10.70 5.68 1.08
CA SER A 140 11.53 5.44 -0.08
C SER A 140 11.01 6.17 -1.32
N PHE A 141 11.89 6.37 -2.28
CA PHE A 141 11.58 7.03 -3.54
C PHE A 141 12.04 6.15 -4.70
N GLU A 142 11.16 5.98 -5.66
CA GLU A 142 11.43 5.26 -6.90
C GLU A 142 11.29 6.20 -8.10
N ASP A 143 12.12 6.01 -9.11
CA ASP A 143 12.05 6.76 -10.35
C ASP A 143 10.96 6.24 -11.30
N GLU A 144 10.91 6.77 -12.52
CA GLU A 144 9.92 6.39 -13.53
C GLU A 144 10.06 4.93 -14.01
N ASN A 145 11.23 4.31 -13.79
CA ASN A 145 11.50 2.92 -14.13
C ASN A 145 11.29 1.95 -12.96
N GLY A 146 10.90 2.48 -11.80
CA GLY A 146 10.76 1.68 -10.58
C GLY A 146 12.08 1.42 -9.84
N ASP A 147 13.15 2.09 -10.23
CA ASP A 147 14.45 1.96 -9.57
C ASP A 147 14.53 2.86 -8.35
N LEU A 148 15.11 2.33 -7.27
CA LEU A 148 15.30 3.07 -6.02
C LEU A 148 16.23 4.26 -6.21
N ILE A 149 15.82 5.43 -5.73
CA ILE A 149 16.66 6.63 -5.67
C ILE A 149 17.44 6.60 -4.37
N GLU A 150 18.67 6.07 -4.41
CA GLU A 150 19.48 5.72 -3.24
C GLU A 150 19.89 6.92 -2.36
N GLU A 151 20.08 8.10 -2.94
CA GLU A 151 20.46 9.30 -2.17
C GLU A 151 19.41 9.71 -1.12
N TYR A 152 18.19 9.23 -1.26
CA TYR A 152 17.08 9.46 -0.33
C TYR A 152 16.65 8.19 0.43
N ALA A 153 17.34 7.08 0.22
CA ALA A 153 17.00 5.79 0.81
C ALA A 153 17.58 5.57 2.21
N GLN A 154 18.23 6.56 2.81
CA GLN A 154 18.85 6.41 4.11
C GLN A 154 17.79 6.28 5.21
N PRO A 155 17.95 5.31 6.12
CA PRO A 155 17.07 5.19 7.27
C PRO A 155 17.07 6.47 8.11
N ASP A 156 15.89 6.87 8.56
CA ASP A 156 15.77 8.00 9.47
C ASP A 156 16.49 7.70 10.78
N GLY A 157 17.52 8.44 11.08
CA GLY A 157 18.30 8.28 12.31
C GLY A 157 19.80 8.46 12.17
N TYR A 158 20.31 8.55 10.95
CA TYR A 158 21.74 8.79 10.69
C TYR A 158 22.02 10.20 10.17
N HIS A 159 21.34 11.18 10.71
CA HIS A 159 21.81 12.57 10.57
C HIS A 159 22.73 12.89 11.75
N LEU A 160 23.95 12.53 11.53
CA LEU A 160 25.02 13.16 12.29
C LEU A 160 25.21 14.59 11.79
#